data_e249e313bd0c135ffc3123ea9cb2765f
#
_entry.id   e249e313bd0c135ffc3123ea9cb2765f
#
_cell.length_a   1.000
_cell.length_b   1.000
_cell.length_c   1.000
_cell.angle_alpha   90.00
_cell.angle_beta   90.00
_cell.angle_gamma   90.00
#
_symmetry.space_group_name_H-M   'P 1'
#
loop_
_entity.id
_entity.type
_entity.pdbx_description
1 polymer ?
#
loop_
_entity_poly.entity_id
_entity_poly.type
_entity_poly.pdbx_seq_one_letter_code
_entity_poly.pdbx_strand_id
1 'polypeptide(L)'
;SDVHGNITALNAVLNDIKNRNINKIICLGDSILKCTHPDLVIDKLREVCDVVLMGNCDYAICRPEVKDRKFWTRHLIGEERSQYLLSLPKSYEFHMSGHLIRLFHASPYSLDEVYNPMFSNKNNLKGDSEITNPDRLFENTEFIGKTQNDPTPDIVGFGHIHTPFIVRHKNKTIFNPGSVGIPVEMLNCDENDTCNKFSTLSSYIIIEGVYNSTQLDSISFQLVRVPYNIQKEIIDLENSNLPTKER
;
A
#
# COMPACT_ATOMS: atom_id res chain seq x y z
N SER A 1 -2.94 3.08 -0.23
CA SER A 1 -2.30 1.82 0.18
C SER A 1 -2.39 1.60 1.68
N ASP A 2 -2.28 0.32 2.12
CA ASP A 2 -2.03 -0.04 3.51
C ASP A 2 -3.07 0.54 4.48
N VAL A 3 -4.35 0.23 4.23
CA VAL A 3 -5.50 0.74 5.01
C VAL A 3 -5.65 -0.03 6.32
N HIS A 4 -5.31 -1.33 6.32
CA HIS A 4 -5.20 -2.18 7.50
C HIS A 4 -6.45 -2.22 8.41
N GLY A 5 -7.65 -2.12 7.85
CA GLY A 5 -8.89 -2.13 8.63
C GLY A 5 -9.22 -0.82 9.35
N ASN A 6 -8.49 0.27 9.08
CA ASN A 6 -8.74 1.59 9.66
C ASN A 6 -9.76 2.36 8.82
N ILE A 7 -11.05 2.12 9.08
CA ILE A 7 -12.14 2.78 8.36
C ILE A 7 -12.20 4.29 8.63
N THR A 8 -11.78 4.70 9.82
CA THR A 8 -11.77 6.12 10.21
C THR A 8 -10.78 6.92 9.38
N ALA A 9 -9.57 6.39 9.20
CA ALA A 9 -8.55 6.99 8.36
C ALA A 9 -8.94 6.95 6.87
N LEU A 10 -9.48 5.82 6.39
CA LEU A 10 -9.95 5.68 5.01
C LEU A 10 -11.02 6.73 4.68
N ASN A 11 -12.00 6.92 5.53
CA ASN A 11 -13.06 7.91 5.31
C ASN A 11 -12.51 9.35 5.26
N ALA A 12 -11.50 9.67 6.08
CA ALA A 12 -10.85 10.98 6.05
C ALA A 12 -10.13 11.21 4.70
N VAL A 13 -9.38 10.21 4.23
CA VAL A 13 -8.68 10.26 2.94
C VAL A 13 -9.67 10.36 1.77
N LEU A 14 -10.73 9.54 1.77
CA LEU A 14 -11.75 9.59 0.71
C LEU A 14 -12.49 10.93 0.65
N ASN A 15 -12.71 11.56 1.81
CA ASN A 15 -13.30 12.91 1.86
C ASN A 15 -12.34 13.96 1.26
N ASP A 16 -11.04 13.89 1.54
CA ASP A 16 -10.05 14.79 0.95
C ASP A 16 -9.94 14.57 -0.58
N ILE A 17 -9.91 13.31 -1.04
CA ILE A 17 -9.94 12.95 -2.46
C ILE A 17 -11.17 13.55 -3.17
N LYS A 18 -12.34 13.41 -2.56
CA LYS A 18 -13.59 13.99 -3.08
C LYS A 18 -13.53 15.51 -3.19
N ASN A 19 -13.02 16.18 -2.15
CA ASN A 19 -12.89 17.65 -2.13
C ASN A 19 -11.91 18.18 -3.18
N ARG A 20 -10.95 17.33 -3.60
CA ARG A 20 -9.99 17.63 -4.70
C ARG A 20 -10.53 17.27 -6.09
N ASN A 21 -11.76 16.72 -6.18
CA ASN A 21 -12.37 16.27 -7.44
C ASN A 21 -11.54 15.21 -8.18
N ILE A 22 -10.89 14.31 -7.44
CA ILE A 22 -10.14 13.19 -8.04
C ILE A 22 -11.12 12.09 -8.39
N ASN A 23 -11.07 11.61 -9.65
CA ASN A 23 -12.05 10.69 -10.19
C ASN A 23 -11.58 9.23 -10.29
N LYS A 24 -10.28 8.97 -10.16
CA LYS A 24 -9.73 7.62 -10.25
C LYS A 24 -8.94 7.27 -9.00
N ILE A 25 -9.29 6.16 -8.38
CA ILE A 25 -8.70 5.72 -7.11
C ILE A 25 -8.15 4.31 -7.28
N ILE A 26 -6.86 4.14 -6.93
CA ILE A 26 -6.18 2.85 -6.95
C ILE A 26 -5.63 2.56 -5.55
N CYS A 27 -5.98 1.40 -4.98
CA CYS A 27 -5.43 0.92 -3.73
C CYS A 27 -4.35 -0.13 -3.99
N LEU A 28 -3.15 0.04 -3.39
CA LEU A 28 -2.00 -0.83 -3.61
C LEU A 28 -1.96 -2.05 -2.67
N GLY A 29 -3.07 -2.41 -2.04
CA GLY A 29 -3.17 -3.58 -1.17
C GLY A 29 -3.07 -3.27 0.32
N ASP A 30 -3.04 -4.34 1.11
CA ASP A 30 -3.11 -4.34 2.57
C ASP A 30 -4.34 -3.61 3.11
N SER A 31 -5.50 -4.10 2.64
CA SER A 31 -6.80 -3.59 3.06
C SER A 31 -7.13 -3.93 4.51
N ILE A 32 -6.62 -5.06 4.99
CA ILE A 32 -7.02 -5.71 6.25
C ILE A 32 -5.85 -5.92 7.21
N LEU A 33 -6.17 -6.53 8.36
CA LEU A 33 -5.29 -6.71 9.51
C LEU A 33 -4.93 -5.39 10.22
N LYS A 34 -4.45 -5.53 11.43
CA LYS A 34 -3.94 -4.51 12.36
C LYS A 34 -5.01 -3.66 13.04
N CYS A 35 -6.02 -3.11 12.33
CA CYS A 35 -7.13 -2.34 12.93
C CYS A 35 -8.47 -3.11 12.91
N THR A 36 -9.56 -2.47 13.34
CA THR A 36 -10.75 -3.14 13.87
C THR A 36 -11.87 -3.38 12.87
N HIS A 37 -11.87 -2.70 11.73
CA HIS A 37 -12.97 -2.74 10.76
C HIS A 37 -12.53 -3.23 9.36
N PRO A 38 -11.93 -4.44 9.26
CA PRO A 38 -11.47 -4.96 7.97
C PRO A 38 -12.63 -5.21 6.98
N ASP A 39 -13.79 -5.61 7.46
CA ASP A 39 -15.00 -5.83 6.67
C ASP A 39 -15.51 -4.54 6.02
N LEU A 40 -15.63 -3.47 6.82
CA LEU A 40 -16.07 -2.16 6.32
C LEU A 40 -15.06 -1.57 5.34
N VAL A 41 -13.76 -1.79 5.56
CA VAL A 41 -12.71 -1.31 4.65
C VAL A 41 -12.79 -2.04 3.31
N ILE A 42 -12.94 -3.38 3.30
CA ILE A 42 -13.09 -4.14 2.04
C ILE A 42 -14.29 -3.62 1.24
N ASP A 43 -15.46 -3.52 1.90
CA ASP A 43 -16.67 -3.06 1.23
C ASP A 43 -16.52 -1.65 0.67
N LYS A 44 -15.90 -0.75 1.44
CA LYS A 44 -15.66 0.63 0.98
C LYS A 44 -14.69 0.69 -0.18
N LEU A 45 -13.59 -0.05 -0.16
CA LEU A 45 -12.63 -0.08 -1.28
C LEU A 45 -13.25 -0.68 -2.54
N ARG A 46 -14.08 -1.71 -2.43
CA ARG A 46 -14.85 -2.29 -3.55
C ARG A 46 -15.82 -1.28 -4.17
N GLU A 47 -16.40 -0.41 -3.34
CA GLU A 47 -17.34 0.62 -3.78
C GLU A 47 -16.65 1.76 -4.55
N VAL A 48 -15.49 2.20 -4.07
CA VAL A 48 -14.91 3.50 -4.50
C VAL A 48 -13.66 3.39 -5.36
N CYS A 49 -12.92 2.26 -5.32
CA CYS A 49 -11.68 2.11 -6.08
C CYS A 49 -11.93 1.53 -7.46
N ASP A 50 -11.27 2.09 -8.48
CA ASP A 50 -11.22 1.50 -9.82
C ASP A 50 -10.39 0.23 -9.85
N VAL A 51 -9.33 0.17 -9.00
CA VAL A 51 -8.45 -0.99 -8.84
C VAL A 51 -8.04 -1.14 -7.39
N VAL A 52 -8.09 -2.37 -6.90
CA VAL A 52 -7.49 -2.79 -5.63
C VAL A 52 -6.51 -3.89 -5.93
N LEU A 53 -5.27 -3.76 -5.46
CA LEU A 53 -4.24 -4.79 -5.59
C LEU A 53 -4.21 -5.68 -4.36
N MET A 54 -3.67 -6.88 -4.52
CA MET A 54 -3.42 -7.81 -3.43
C MET A 54 -2.21 -7.38 -2.62
N GLY A 55 -2.38 -7.21 -1.30
CA GLY A 55 -1.28 -7.05 -0.35
C GLY A 55 -0.90 -8.37 0.33
N ASN A 56 0.23 -8.36 1.04
CA ASN A 56 0.67 -9.56 1.78
C ASN A 56 -0.27 -9.90 2.94
N CYS A 57 -0.86 -8.90 3.60
CA CYS A 57 -1.86 -9.13 4.65
C CYS A 57 -3.16 -9.71 4.08
N ASP A 58 -3.61 -9.21 2.92
CA ASP A 58 -4.78 -9.72 2.22
C ASP A 58 -4.60 -11.19 1.83
N TYR A 59 -3.43 -11.54 1.30
CA TYR A 59 -3.09 -12.91 0.94
C TYR A 59 -2.93 -13.83 2.17
N ALA A 60 -2.29 -13.33 3.24
CA ALA A 60 -1.97 -14.13 4.41
C ALA A 60 -3.20 -14.66 5.16
N ILE A 61 -4.34 -13.96 5.10
CA ILE A 61 -5.61 -14.39 5.72
C ILE A 61 -6.25 -15.57 4.98
N CYS A 62 -6.01 -15.68 3.70
CA CYS A 62 -6.61 -16.69 2.87
C CYS A 62 -5.91 -18.05 2.94
N ARG A 63 -4.80 -18.15 3.69
CA ARG A 63 -4.10 -19.42 3.92
C ARG A 63 -4.89 -20.35 4.86
N PRO A 64 -4.81 -21.69 4.66
CA PRO A 64 -5.54 -22.64 5.50
C PRO A 64 -5.17 -22.58 6.98
N GLU A 65 -3.92 -22.26 7.29
CA GLU A 65 -3.35 -22.28 8.65
C GLU A 65 -3.23 -20.89 9.24
N VAL A 66 -4.35 -20.22 9.49
CA VAL A 66 -4.35 -18.93 10.18
C VAL A 66 -4.66 -19.08 11.66
N LYS A 67 -3.97 -18.32 12.51
CA LYS A 67 -4.13 -18.29 13.96
C LYS A 67 -4.27 -16.84 14.45
N ASP A 68 -4.73 -16.69 15.68
CA ASP A 68 -4.78 -15.44 16.43
C ASP A 68 -5.53 -14.31 15.68
N ARG A 69 -4.89 -13.17 15.52
CA ARG A 69 -5.46 -11.99 14.85
C ARG A 69 -5.89 -12.27 13.41
N LYS A 70 -5.16 -13.11 12.67
CA LYS A 70 -5.53 -13.51 11.31
C LYS A 70 -6.81 -14.34 11.30
N PHE A 71 -6.96 -15.26 12.24
CA PHE A 71 -8.18 -16.07 12.41
C PHE A 71 -9.38 -15.18 12.74
N TRP A 72 -9.23 -14.25 13.69
CA TRP A 72 -10.27 -13.28 14.04
C TRP A 72 -10.69 -12.46 12.82
N THR A 73 -9.73 -11.90 12.09
CA THR A 73 -10.00 -11.10 10.89
C THR A 73 -10.73 -11.93 9.83
N ARG A 74 -10.28 -13.17 9.56
CA ARG A 74 -10.93 -14.07 8.61
C ARG A 74 -12.37 -14.37 8.99
N HIS A 75 -12.62 -14.61 10.28
CA HIS A 75 -13.96 -14.84 10.79
C HIS A 75 -14.86 -13.62 10.61
N LEU A 76 -14.34 -12.43 10.87
CA LEU A 76 -15.08 -11.17 10.75
C LEU A 76 -15.44 -10.85 9.30
N ILE A 77 -14.48 -10.98 8.37
CA ILE A 77 -14.73 -10.66 6.95
C ILE A 77 -15.60 -11.69 6.24
N GLY A 78 -15.60 -12.93 6.71
CA GLY A 78 -16.36 -14.04 6.12
C GLY A 78 -15.77 -14.56 4.80
N GLU A 79 -16.42 -15.59 4.24
CA GLU A 79 -15.90 -16.30 3.06
C GLU A 79 -15.99 -15.45 1.79
N GLU A 80 -17.07 -14.71 1.59
CA GLU A 80 -17.29 -13.91 0.37
C GLU A 80 -16.17 -12.86 0.19
N ARG A 81 -15.86 -12.11 1.26
CA ARG A 81 -14.78 -11.12 1.21
C ARG A 81 -13.38 -11.77 1.13
N SER A 82 -13.21 -12.96 1.74
CA SER A 82 -11.97 -13.74 1.62
C SER A 82 -11.72 -14.16 0.17
N GLN A 83 -12.73 -14.64 -0.54
CA GLN A 83 -12.63 -14.99 -1.96
C GLN A 83 -12.39 -13.75 -2.84
N TYR A 84 -13.02 -12.62 -2.52
CA TYR A 84 -12.70 -11.36 -3.19
C TYR A 84 -11.22 -10.98 -3.04
N LEU A 85 -10.66 -11.02 -1.84
CA LEU A 85 -9.24 -10.71 -1.61
C LEU A 85 -8.32 -11.64 -2.39
N LEU A 86 -8.65 -12.96 -2.49
CA LEU A 86 -7.89 -13.91 -3.30
C LEU A 86 -7.96 -13.64 -4.81
N SER A 87 -9.00 -12.96 -5.27
CA SER A 87 -9.18 -12.62 -6.69
C SER A 87 -8.44 -11.33 -7.10
N LEU A 88 -7.87 -10.60 -6.17
CA LEU A 88 -7.21 -9.33 -6.45
C LEU A 88 -5.96 -9.51 -7.32
N PRO A 89 -5.73 -8.63 -8.29
CA PRO A 89 -4.54 -8.64 -9.10
C PRO A 89 -3.30 -8.27 -8.28
N LYS A 90 -2.14 -8.81 -8.67
CA LYS A 90 -0.84 -8.51 -8.01
C LYS A 90 -0.19 -7.25 -8.55
N SER A 91 -0.58 -6.81 -9.74
CA SER A 91 -0.07 -5.60 -10.37
C SER A 91 -1.11 -4.94 -11.25
N TYR A 92 -0.91 -3.67 -11.54
CA TYR A 92 -1.71 -2.90 -12.49
C TYR A 92 -0.82 -1.98 -13.31
N GLU A 93 -1.08 -1.88 -14.60
CA GLU A 93 -0.35 -1.00 -15.52
C GLU A 93 -1.30 -0.10 -16.30
N PHE A 94 -0.84 1.12 -16.54
CA PHE A 94 -1.50 2.07 -17.41
C PHE A 94 -0.51 3.10 -17.97
N HIS A 95 -0.88 3.76 -19.06
CA HIS A 95 -0.11 4.89 -19.58
C HIS A 95 -0.66 6.20 -19.00
N MET A 96 0.24 7.13 -18.74
CA MET A 96 -0.10 8.52 -18.41
C MET A 96 0.98 9.45 -18.93
N SER A 97 0.58 10.44 -19.74
CA SER A 97 1.49 11.43 -20.34
C SER A 97 2.72 10.81 -21.00
N GLY A 98 2.53 9.72 -21.76
CA GLY A 98 3.61 9.02 -22.47
C GLY A 98 4.42 8.04 -21.62
N HIS A 99 4.20 7.97 -20.32
CA HIS A 99 4.91 7.06 -19.41
C HIS A 99 4.11 5.81 -19.13
N LEU A 100 4.77 4.66 -19.14
CA LEU A 100 4.21 3.42 -18.61
C LEU A 100 4.39 3.39 -17.09
N ILE A 101 3.29 3.37 -16.37
CA ILE A 101 3.25 3.31 -14.90
C ILE A 101 2.85 1.89 -14.49
N ARG A 102 3.64 1.27 -13.61
CA ARG A 102 3.34 -0.02 -13.01
C ARG A 102 3.17 0.12 -11.50
N LEU A 103 2.11 -0.47 -11.00
CA LEU A 103 1.77 -0.51 -9.58
C LEU A 103 1.75 -1.96 -9.09
N PHE A 104 2.27 -2.20 -7.90
CA PHE A 104 2.21 -3.49 -7.18
C PHE A 104 2.19 -3.21 -5.67
N HIS A 105 2.04 -4.26 -4.83
CA HIS A 105 2.03 -4.03 -3.38
C HIS A 105 3.44 -3.82 -2.82
N ALA A 106 4.36 -4.75 -3.03
CA ALA A 106 5.72 -4.68 -2.49
C ALA A 106 6.80 -4.68 -3.59
N SER A 107 6.83 -5.72 -4.43
CA SER A 107 7.80 -5.83 -5.52
C SER A 107 7.23 -6.62 -6.72
N PRO A 108 7.94 -6.61 -7.87
CA PRO A 108 7.58 -7.48 -8.98
C PRO A 108 7.81 -8.98 -8.70
N TYR A 109 8.42 -9.35 -7.59
CA TYR A 109 8.80 -10.73 -7.26
C TYR A 109 7.99 -11.32 -6.12
N SER A 110 7.52 -10.47 -5.20
CA SER A 110 6.91 -10.93 -3.95
C SER A 110 5.97 -9.88 -3.38
N LEU A 111 5.04 -10.31 -2.52
CA LEU A 111 4.20 -9.42 -1.71
C LEU A 111 4.91 -8.94 -0.43
N ASP A 112 6.09 -9.48 -0.12
CA ASP A 112 6.78 -9.28 1.17
C ASP A 112 8.19 -8.65 1.01
N GLU A 113 8.70 -8.41 -0.20
CA GLU A 113 10.01 -7.77 -0.40
C GLU A 113 9.96 -6.28 -0.07
N VAL A 114 11.00 -5.79 0.60
CA VAL A 114 11.13 -4.40 1.03
C VAL A 114 12.15 -3.65 0.20
N TYR A 115 11.74 -2.53 -0.40
CA TYR A 115 12.66 -1.51 -0.90
C TYR A 115 12.46 -0.22 -0.12
N ASN A 116 13.54 0.25 0.51
CA ASN A 116 13.54 1.51 1.22
C ASN A 116 14.77 2.34 0.84
N PRO A 117 14.60 3.45 0.07
CA PRO A 117 15.71 4.26 -0.41
C PRO A 117 16.43 5.04 0.69
N MET A 118 15.83 5.14 1.88
CA MET A 118 16.39 5.91 3.00
C MET A 118 17.24 5.04 3.93
N PHE A 119 17.14 3.71 3.82
CA PHE A 119 17.96 2.79 4.60
C PHE A 119 18.87 1.98 3.67
N SER A 120 20.10 2.39 3.57
CA SER A 120 21.13 1.62 2.84
C SER A 120 21.88 0.60 3.73
N ASN A 121 21.44 0.35 4.97
CA ASN A 121 22.16 -0.54 5.87
C ASN A 121 21.29 -1.27 6.92
N LYS A 122 21.31 -2.60 6.81
CA LYS A 122 21.48 -3.66 7.84
C LYS A 122 20.53 -3.82 9.02
N ASN A 123 19.54 -3.02 9.27
CA ASN A 123 18.57 -3.32 10.32
C ASN A 123 17.34 -3.99 9.70
N ASN A 124 17.52 -5.25 9.39
CA ASN A 124 16.53 -6.17 8.87
C ASN A 124 15.21 -6.06 9.64
N LEU A 125 14.19 -5.66 8.96
CA LEU A 125 12.83 -6.09 9.31
C LEU A 125 12.87 -7.62 9.31
N LYS A 126 12.79 -8.23 10.49
CA LYS A 126 12.92 -9.69 10.65
C LYS A 126 11.85 -10.37 9.79
N GLY A 127 12.25 -11.00 8.69
CA GLY A 127 11.42 -11.87 7.89
C GLY A 127 11.22 -11.46 6.43
N ASP A 128 11.52 -10.22 6.05
CA ASP A 128 11.33 -9.74 4.69
C ASP A 128 12.68 -9.66 3.96
N SER A 129 12.70 -10.02 2.67
CA SER A 129 13.89 -9.86 1.85
C SER A 129 14.02 -8.41 1.39
N GLU A 130 15.23 -7.85 1.47
CA GLU A 130 15.50 -6.46 1.08
C GLU A 130 15.94 -6.38 -0.38
N ILE A 131 15.33 -5.46 -1.15
CA ILE A 131 15.80 -5.08 -2.47
C ILE A 131 16.87 -3.99 -2.32
N THR A 132 18.11 -4.34 -2.58
CA THR A 132 19.25 -3.41 -2.54
C THR A 132 19.51 -2.72 -3.88
N ASN A 133 19.10 -3.33 -5.00
CA ASN A 133 19.20 -2.76 -6.34
C ASN A 133 17.83 -2.29 -6.84
N PRO A 134 17.58 -0.98 -6.94
CA PRO A 134 16.29 -0.45 -7.39
C PRO A 134 15.94 -0.78 -8.84
N ASP A 135 16.90 -1.19 -9.68
CA ASP A 135 16.60 -1.64 -11.06
C ASP A 135 15.64 -2.84 -11.06
N ARG A 136 15.68 -3.69 -10.02
CA ARG A 136 14.79 -4.85 -9.87
C ARG A 136 13.30 -4.47 -9.82
N LEU A 137 12.96 -3.28 -9.35
CA LEU A 137 11.56 -2.82 -9.30
C LEU A 137 10.93 -2.62 -10.70
N PHE A 138 11.76 -2.50 -11.73
CA PHE A 138 11.31 -2.29 -13.11
C PHE A 138 11.31 -3.57 -13.95
N GLU A 139 11.71 -4.69 -13.37
CA GLU A 139 11.80 -5.95 -14.09
C GLU A 139 10.42 -6.58 -14.37
N ASN A 140 10.35 -7.34 -15.45
CA ASN A 140 9.20 -8.14 -15.80
C ASN A 140 9.33 -9.55 -15.20
N THR A 141 8.32 -10.01 -14.46
CA THR A 141 8.33 -11.29 -13.79
C THR A 141 7.00 -12.04 -13.95
N GLU A 142 7.04 -13.35 -13.91
CA GLU A 142 5.83 -14.18 -13.92
C GLU A 142 4.94 -13.92 -12.71
N PHE A 143 5.53 -13.51 -11.57
CA PHE A 143 4.77 -13.23 -10.36
C PHE A 143 3.72 -12.14 -10.56
N ILE A 144 4.04 -11.10 -11.34
CA ILE A 144 3.13 -10.01 -11.73
C ILE A 144 2.48 -10.23 -13.10
N GLY A 145 2.58 -11.45 -13.67
CA GLY A 145 1.99 -11.80 -14.96
C GLY A 145 2.70 -11.18 -16.17
N LYS A 146 4.02 -10.92 -16.07
CA LYS A 146 4.82 -10.30 -17.13
C LYS A 146 5.92 -11.23 -17.65
N THR A 147 6.23 -11.09 -18.91
CA THR A 147 7.32 -11.78 -19.60
C THR A 147 8.45 -10.82 -19.95
N GLN A 148 9.62 -11.32 -20.30
CA GLN A 148 10.76 -10.50 -20.71
C GLN A 148 10.48 -9.65 -21.97
N ASN A 149 9.48 -9.99 -22.76
CA ASN A 149 9.11 -9.27 -23.98
C ASN A 149 8.11 -8.12 -23.73
N ASP A 150 7.54 -8.03 -22.54
CA ASP A 150 6.63 -6.94 -22.19
C ASP A 150 7.42 -5.62 -21.99
N PRO A 151 6.80 -4.46 -22.26
CA PRO A 151 7.43 -3.18 -22.00
C PRO A 151 7.84 -3.03 -20.53
N THR A 152 9.00 -2.41 -20.29
CA THR A 152 9.44 -2.05 -18.95
C THR A 152 8.86 -0.69 -18.54
N PRO A 153 8.40 -0.52 -17.30
CA PRO A 153 7.81 0.75 -16.87
C PRO A 153 8.86 1.86 -16.73
N ASP A 154 8.40 3.11 -16.89
CA ASP A 154 9.15 4.33 -16.60
C ASP A 154 8.98 4.76 -15.14
N ILE A 155 7.82 4.40 -14.57
CA ILE A 155 7.39 4.79 -13.25
C ILE A 155 6.86 3.56 -12.53
N VAL A 156 7.32 3.35 -11.29
CA VAL A 156 6.79 2.30 -10.42
C VAL A 156 6.30 2.89 -9.12
N GLY A 157 5.16 2.37 -8.63
CA GLY A 157 4.59 2.71 -7.33
C GLY A 157 4.26 1.46 -6.53
N PHE A 158 4.55 1.49 -5.23
CA PHE A 158 4.26 0.39 -4.32
C PHE A 158 3.97 0.86 -2.90
N GLY A 159 3.33 0.02 -2.08
CA GLY A 159 2.96 0.25 -0.69
C GLY A 159 3.91 -0.42 0.31
N HIS A 160 3.35 -1.25 1.18
CA HIS A 160 4.00 -2.22 2.09
C HIS A 160 4.85 -1.64 3.23
N ILE A 161 5.71 -0.66 2.95
CA ILE A 161 6.63 -0.10 3.96
C ILE A 161 6.02 1.06 4.78
N HIS A 162 4.84 1.53 4.44
CA HIS A 162 4.07 2.60 5.11
C HIS A 162 4.72 3.98 5.12
N THR A 163 5.95 4.12 4.61
CA THR A 163 6.71 5.37 4.57
C THR A 163 6.60 6.01 3.20
N PRO A 164 6.03 7.22 3.09
CA PRO A 164 5.84 7.85 1.80
C PRO A 164 7.12 8.49 1.28
N PHE A 165 7.37 8.30 -0.02
CA PHE A 165 8.48 8.96 -0.72
C PHE A 165 8.23 9.05 -2.23
N ILE A 166 8.99 9.92 -2.89
CA ILE A 166 9.13 10.01 -4.35
C ILE A 166 10.61 10.21 -4.63
N VAL A 167 11.22 9.30 -5.38
CA VAL A 167 12.65 9.36 -5.71
C VAL A 167 12.87 9.11 -7.20
N ARG A 168 13.96 9.70 -7.71
CA ARG A 168 14.44 9.44 -9.07
C ARG A 168 15.59 8.43 -9.01
N HIS A 169 15.47 7.40 -9.84
CA HIS A 169 16.55 6.44 -10.07
C HIS A 169 16.86 6.41 -11.55
N LYS A 170 18.05 6.92 -11.92
CA LYS A 170 18.40 7.17 -13.32
C LYS A 170 17.33 8.09 -13.95
N ASN A 171 16.71 7.70 -15.05
CA ASN A 171 15.64 8.48 -15.70
C ASN A 171 14.23 8.01 -15.31
N LYS A 172 14.11 7.09 -14.34
CA LYS A 172 12.86 6.49 -13.87
C LYS A 172 12.41 7.07 -12.54
N THR A 173 11.12 6.93 -12.23
CA THR A 173 10.55 7.39 -10.97
C THR A 173 10.09 6.21 -10.13
N ILE A 174 10.38 6.25 -8.84
CA ILE A 174 9.90 5.28 -7.85
C ILE A 174 9.14 6.07 -6.79
N PHE A 175 7.94 5.61 -6.43
CA PHE A 175 7.20 6.24 -5.34
C PHE A 175 6.53 5.23 -4.43
N ASN A 176 6.31 5.67 -3.20
CA ASN A 176 5.49 4.99 -2.21
C ASN A 176 4.47 6.00 -1.64
N PRO A 177 3.17 5.71 -1.63
CA PRO A 177 2.16 6.62 -1.10
C PRO A 177 2.14 6.67 0.43
N GLY A 178 2.91 5.83 1.11
CA GLY A 178 2.79 5.60 2.54
C GLY A 178 1.58 4.75 2.89
N SER A 179 1.05 4.94 4.08
CA SER A 179 -0.10 4.18 4.59
C SER A 179 -1.25 5.11 4.95
N VAL A 180 -2.47 4.68 4.62
CA VAL A 180 -3.71 5.30 5.07
C VAL A 180 -3.96 4.95 6.53
N GLY A 181 -3.86 3.67 6.89
CA GLY A 181 -4.31 3.17 8.19
C GLY A 181 -3.26 3.21 9.30
N ILE A 182 -1.99 2.98 8.94
CA ILE A 182 -0.87 2.93 9.90
C ILE A 182 0.34 3.66 9.31
N PRO A 183 0.25 4.97 9.14
CA PRO A 183 1.33 5.75 8.55
C PRO A 183 2.56 5.75 9.47
N VAL A 184 3.73 5.62 8.85
CA VAL A 184 5.03 5.62 9.52
C VAL A 184 5.83 6.81 9.04
N GLU A 185 6.39 7.56 9.97
CA GLU A 185 7.39 8.58 9.68
C GLU A 185 8.77 8.05 9.99
N MET A 186 9.65 8.18 9.00
CA MET A 186 11.06 7.92 9.22
C MET A 186 11.70 9.19 9.77
N LEU A 187 12.15 9.12 10.99
CA LEU A 187 12.99 10.17 11.56
C LEU A 187 14.45 9.76 11.36
N ASN A 188 15.32 10.76 11.14
CA ASN A 188 16.76 10.55 11.23
C ASN A 188 17.07 10.06 12.66
N CYS A 189 17.48 8.82 12.77
CA CYS A 189 17.80 8.18 14.02
C CYS A 189 19.30 7.97 14.09
N ASP A 190 19.88 8.22 15.26
CA ASP A 190 21.24 7.82 15.56
C ASP A 190 21.37 6.29 15.41
N GLU A 191 22.56 5.79 15.09
CA GLU A 191 22.84 4.41 14.69
C GLU A 191 22.33 3.30 15.65
N ASN A 192 21.84 3.69 16.83
CA ASN A 192 21.38 2.80 17.90
C ASN A 192 19.87 2.86 18.18
N ASP A 193 19.10 3.68 17.47
CA ASP A 193 17.67 3.85 17.74
C ASP A 193 16.82 3.49 16.51
N THR A 194 16.01 2.45 16.63
CA THR A 194 15.03 2.03 15.60
C THR A 194 13.79 2.92 15.71
N CYS A 195 13.88 4.14 15.21
CA CYS A 195 12.81 5.12 15.32
C CYS A 195 11.79 5.03 14.18
N ASN A 196 11.05 3.94 14.08
CA ASN A 196 9.79 3.98 13.37
C ASN A 196 8.76 4.68 14.27
N LYS A 197 8.55 5.97 14.09
CA LYS A 197 7.46 6.67 14.76
C LYS A 197 6.21 6.61 13.90
N PHE A 198 5.12 6.17 14.48
CA PHE A 198 3.83 6.26 13.85
C PHE A 198 3.45 7.73 13.65
N SER A 199 3.02 8.04 12.43
CA SER A 199 2.46 9.36 12.13
C SER A 199 1.00 9.44 12.56
N THR A 200 0.56 10.63 12.88
CA THR A 200 -0.86 10.95 13.11
C THR A 200 -1.59 11.38 11.82
N LEU A 201 -0.88 11.36 10.69
CA LEU A 201 -1.40 11.79 9.40
C LEU A 201 -1.37 10.63 8.42
N SER A 202 -2.54 10.20 7.96
CA SER A 202 -2.68 9.31 6.80
C SER A 202 -2.00 9.90 5.57
N SER A 203 -1.55 9.07 4.64
CA SER A 203 -0.91 9.55 3.42
C SER A 203 -1.42 8.86 2.17
N TYR A 204 -1.39 9.60 1.06
CA TYR A 204 -1.64 9.10 -0.28
C TYR A 204 -0.89 9.96 -1.32
N ILE A 205 -0.82 9.49 -2.57
CA ILE A 205 -0.20 10.24 -3.68
C ILE A 205 -1.24 10.54 -4.74
N ILE A 206 -1.23 11.77 -5.25
CA ILE A 206 -1.93 12.17 -6.46
C ILE A 206 -0.93 12.14 -7.62
N ILE A 207 -1.33 11.55 -8.73
CA ILE A 207 -0.62 11.62 -10.01
C ILE A 207 -1.51 12.38 -10.98
N GLU A 208 -1.01 13.48 -11.50
CA GLU A 208 -1.70 14.29 -12.51
C GLU A 208 -1.03 14.20 -13.86
N GLY A 209 -1.81 13.97 -14.91
CA GLY A 209 -1.34 13.83 -16.27
C GLY A 209 -2.47 13.43 -17.21
N VAL A 210 -2.17 13.21 -18.48
CA VAL A 210 -3.15 12.75 -19.49
C VAL A 210 -3.26 11.23 -19.41
N TYR A 211 -4.35 10.76 -18.78
CA TYR A 211 -4.60 9.34 -18.55
C TYR A 211 -4.78 8.57 -19.86
N ASN A 212 -4.23 7.36 -19.95
CA ASN A 212 -4.19 6.48 -21.11
C ASN A 212 -3.52 7.08 -22.36
N SER A 213 -2.73 8.15 -22.21
CA SER A 213 -1.96 8.72 -23.31
C SER A 213 -0.55 8.11 -23.37
N THR A 214 -0.17 7.66 -24.58
CA THR A 214 1.21 7.27 -24.91
C THR A 214 2.02 8.44 -25.47
N GLN A 215 1.40 9.60 -25.62
CA GLN A 215 2.04 10.85 -26.05
C GLN A 215 2.69 11.54 -24.84
N LEU A 216 3.96 11.96 -25.00
CA LEU A 216 4.66 12.68 -23.94
C LEU A 216 3.97 14.01 -23.63
N ASP A 217 3.70 14.21 -22.36
CA ASP A 217 3.13 15.42 -21.78
C ASP A 217 3.62 15.58 -20.33
N SER A 218 3.21 16.66 -19.69
CA SER A 218 3.52 16.91 -18.28
C SER A 218 2.91 15.83 -17.38
N ILE A 219 3.66 15.42 -16.35
CA ILE A 219 3.21 14.55 -15.27
C ILE A 219 3.71 15.10 -13.94
N SER A 220 2.82 15.12 -12.95
CA SER A 220 3.17 15.58 -11.61
C SER A 220 2.79 14.56 -10.53
N PHE A 221 3.48 14.65 -9.39
CA PHE A 221 3.22 13.82 -8.22
C PHE A 221 3.08 14.73 -7.01
N GLN A 222 2.01 14.53 -6.25
CA GLN A 222 1.78 15.25 -5.00
C GLN A 222 1.60 14.25 -3.85
N LEU A 223 2.49 14.29 -2.87
CA LEU A 223 2.30 13.60 -1.59
C LEU A 223 1.35 14.39 -0.71
N VAL A 224 0.27 13.76 -0.29
CA VAL A 224 -0.77 14.37 0.54
C VAL A 224 -0.79 13.73 1.92
N ARG A 225 -0.89 14.56 2.96
CA ARG A 225 -1.03 14.14 4.35
C ARG A 225 -2.40 14.57 4.87
N VAL A 226 -3.15 13.63 5.45
CA VAL A 226 -4.54 13.85 5.89
C VAL A 226 -4.68 13.51 7.36
N PRO A 227 -5.08 14.47 8.21
CA PRO A 227 -5.41 14.17 9.59
C PRO A 227 -6.71 13.36 9.67
N TYR A 228 -6.78 12.43 10.62
CA TYR A 228 -7.99 11.68 10.93
C TYR A 228 -8.22 11.60 12.44
N ASN A 229 -9.41 11.18 12.85
CA ASN A 229 -9.77 11.09 14.28
C ASN A 229 -9.15 9.84 14.92
N ILE A 230 -7.90 9.95 15.37
CA ILE A 230 -7.14 8.88 16.03
C ILE A 230 -7.83 8.44 17.32
N GLN A 231 -8.44 9.36 18.07
CA GLN A 231 -9.13 9.03 19.32
C GLN A 231 -10.29 8.05 19.06
N LYS A 232 -11.01 8.23 17.94
CA LYS A 232 -12.05 7.29 17.54
C LYS A 232 -11.48 5.90 17.27
N GLU A 233 -10.36 5.81 16.55
CA GLU A 233 -9.71 4.51 16.26
C GLU A 233 -9.23 3.82 17.55
N ILE A 234 -8.70 4.57 18.51
CA ILE A 234 -8.30 4.04 19.82
C ILE A 234 -9.52 3.47 20.57
N ILE A 235 -10.62 4.22 20.61
CA ILE A 235 -11.86 3.79 21.26
C ILE A 235 -12.43 2.53 20.57
N ASP A 236 -12.43 2.48 19.25
CA ASP A 236 -12.88 1.33 18.47
C ASP A 236 -12.00 0.10 18.78
N LEU A 237 -10.68 0.30 18.91
CA LEU A 237 -9.74 -0.76 19.28
C LEU A 237 -9.96 -1.28 20.70
N GLU A 238 -10.15 -0.39 21.67
CA GLU A 238 -10.42 -0.73 23.07
C GLU A 238 -11.73 -1.50 23.24
N ASN A 239 -12.75 -1.17 22.45
CA ASN A 239 -14.06 -1.82 22.47
C ASN A 239 -14.14 -3.07 21.57
N SER A 240 -13.12 -3.36 20.81
CA SER A 240 -13.08 -4.50 19.90
C SER A 240 -12.68 -5.79 20.62
N ASN A 241 -13.09 -6.92 20.02
CA ASN A 241 -12.60 -8.24 20.41
C ASN A 241 -11.33 -8.65 19.62
N LEU A 242 -10.62 -7.70 19.03
CA LEU A 242 -9.39 -7.95 18.28
C LEU A 242 -8.32 -8.53 19.22
N PRO A 243 -7.79 -9.73 18.95
CA PRO A 243 -6.73 -10.29 19.78
C PRO A 243 -5.51 -9.36 19.78
N THR A 244 -5.23 -8.78 20.94
CA THR A 244 -3.98 -8.04 21.16
C THR A 244 -2.92 -9.09 21.48
N LYS A 245 -1.74 -9.02 20.86
CA LYS A 245 -0.60 -9.75 21.38
C LYS A 245 -0.38 -9.24 22.80
N GLU A 246 -0.29 -10.15 23.76
CA GLU A 246 0.18 -9.80 25.08
C GLU A 246 1.48 -8.99 24.90
N ARG A 247 1.54 -7.87 25.61
CA ARG A 247 2.63 -6.89 25.56
C ARG A 247 3.92 -7.45 26.11
#